data_b21158da39d522ca9e87f0e170c187d0
#
_entry.id   b21158da39d522ca9e87f0e170c187d0
#
_cell.length_a   1.000
_cell.length_b   1.000
_cell.length_c   1.000
_cell.angle_alpha   90.00
_cell.angle_beta   90.00
_cell.angle_gamma   90.00
#
_symmetry.space_group_name_H-M   'P 1'
#
loop_
_entity.id
_entity.type
_entity.pdbx_description
1 polymer ?
#
loop_
_entity_poly.entity_id
_entity_poly.type
_entity_poly.pdbx_seq_one_letter_code
_entity_poly.pdbx_strand_id
1 'polypeptide(L)'
;MGTMISISVTGFVGGDVSVREVGEQRVASFSVAVNRKTSNGEQQTLWVRVNCWNKLADVATQYVHKGSLILATAEWMRPSAWLDQNGNPQASVDMTANRLVLLDRVNGEDAMTDTEQAPGDIPF
;
A
#
# COMPACT_ATOMS: atom_id res chain seq x y z
N MET A 1 1.08 -10.20 -27.61
CA MET A 1 0.43 -10.80 -26.45
C MET A 1 0.94 -10.11 -25.19
N GLY A 2 0.04 -9.54 -24.42
CA GLY A 2 0.43 -8.87 -23.21
C GLY A 2 0.59 -9.83 -22.04
N THR A 3 1.36 -9.41 -21.04
CA THR A 3 1.47 -10.10 -19.77
C THR A 3 0.94 -9.17 -18.68
N MET A 4 0.54 -9.75 -17.58
CA MET A 4 -0.04 -8.92 -16.52
C MET A 4 0.14 -9.56 -15.15
N ILE A 5 0.19 -8.71 -14.15
CA ILE A 5 0.12 -9.11 -12.76
C ILE A 5 -0.99 -8.31 -12.09
N SER A 6 -1.71 -8.97 -11.21
CA SER A 6 -2.76 -8.32 -10.44
C SER A 6 -2.59 -8.70 -8.98
N ILE A 7 -2.62 -7.72 -8.11
CA ILE A 7 -2.42 -7.97 -6.68
C ILE A 7 -3.43 -7.15 -5.88
N SER A 8 -3.98 -7.77 -4.85
CA SER A 8 -4.86 -7.12 -3.89
C SER A 8 -4.32 -7.36 -2.49
N VAL A 9 -4.21 -6.30 -1.72
CA VAL A 9 -3.65 -6.36 -0.37
C VAL A 9 -4.63 -5.72 0.61
N THR A 10 -4.96 -6.43 1.66
CA THR A 10 -5.72 -5.90 2.79
C THR A 10 -4.86 -6.03 4.03
N GLY A 11 -4.70 -4.95 4.76
CA GLY A 11 -3.89 -4.97 5.96
C GLY A 11 -3.93 -3.65 6.70
N PHE A 12 -3.18 -3.60 7.80
CA PHE A 12 -3.12 -2.42 8.64
C PHE A 12 -1.91 -1.57 8.30
N VAL A 13 -2.13 -0.26 8.23
CA VAL A 13 -1.05 0.70 7.96
C VAL A 13 -0.15 0.78 9.18
N GLY A 14 1.14 0.59 8.99
CA GLY A 14 2.10 0.49 10.09
C GLY A 14 2.79 1.78 10.45
N GLY A 15 2.57 2.85 9.72
CA GLY A 15 3.20 4.14 9.99
C GLY A 15 2.49 5.26 9.26
N ASP A 16 3.00 6.46 9.43
CA ASP A 16 2.41 7.62 8.80
C ASP A 16 2.69 7.64 7.30
N VAL A 17 1.80 8.30 6.57
CA VAL A 17 1.95 8.46 5.13
C VAL A 17 3.07 9.46 4.85
N SER A 18 3.98 9.09 3.97
CA SER A 18 5.07 9.94 3.53
C SER A 18 4.74 10.48 2.15
N VAL A 19 4.86 11.79 1.98
CA VAL A 19 4.53 12.45 0.71
C VAL A 19 5.78 13.09 0.14
N ARG A 20 6.01 12.92 -1.15
CA ARG A 20 7.10 13.61 -1.84
C ARG A 20 6.63 13.99 -3.23
N GLU A 21 7.35 14.93 -3.81
CA GLU A 21 7.07 15.38 -5.15
C GLU A 21 8.14 14.84 -6.11
N VAL A 22 7.70 14.39 -7.27
CA VAL A 22 8.57 13.89 -8.33
C VAL A 22 8.19 14.63 -9.60
N GLY A 23 8.96 15.68 -9.92
CA GLY A 23 8.61 16.56 -11.01
C GLY A 23 7.30 17.28 -10.71
N GLU A 24 6.35 17.17 -11.60
CA GLU A 24 5.03 17.78 -11.41
C GLU A 24 4.05 16.81 -10.75
N GLN A 25 4.53 15.63 -10.36
CA GLN A 25 3.68 14.59 -9.78
C GLN A 25 3.94 14.47 -8.29
N ARG A 26 2.96 13.93 -7.60
CA ARG A 26 3.03 13.73 -6.17
C ARG A 26 2.81 12.25 -5.86
N VAL A 27 3.61 11.72 -4.95
CA VAL A 27 3.48 10.34 -4.52
C VAL A 27 3.38 10.27 -3.01
N ALA A 28 2.39 9.54 -2.53
CA ALA A 28 2.23 9.22 -1.11
C ALA A 28 2.53 7.75 -0.92
N SER A 29 3.34 7.45 0.08
CA SER A 29 3.77 6.07 0.35
C SER A 29 3.50 5.73 1.80
N PHE A 30 3.09 4.49 2.03
CA PHE A 30 2.89 3.98 3.38
C PHE A 30 3.11 2.47 3.37
N SER A 31 3.40 1.93 4.55
CA SER A 31 3.65 0.50 4.71
C SER A 31 2.42 -0.18 5.28
N VAL A 32 2.11 -1.34 4.75
CA VAL A 32 0.96 -2.14 5.17
C VAL A 32 1.47 -3.48 5.68
N ALA A 33 1.02 -3.85 6.87
CA ALA A 33 1.33 -5.15 7.45
C ALA A 33 0.25 -6.14 7.06
N VAL A 34 0.66 -7.21 6.41
CA VAL A 34 -0.22 -8.32 6.06
C VAL A 34 0.21 -9.50 6.93
N ASN A 35 -0.67 -9.92 7.81
CA ASN A 35 -0.38 -10.96 8.79
C ASN A 35 -1.11 -12.23 8.43
N ARG A 36 -0.41 -13.36 8.61
CA ARG A 36 -1.06 -14.65 8.48
C ARG A 36 -0.44 -15.61 9.48
N LYS A 37 -1.19 -16.64 9.82
CA LYS A 37 -0.67 -17.73 10.64
C LYS A 37 -0.31 -18.91 9.76
N THR A 38 0.83 -19.52 10.04
CA THR A 38 1.22 -20.75 9.38
C THR A 38 0.48 -21.93 9.99
N SER A 39 0.60 -23.09 9.35
CA SER A 39 -0.01 -24.32 9.86
C SER A 39 0.54 -24.71 11.24
N ASN A 40 1.74 -24.24 11.58
CA ASN A 40 2.37 -24.51 12.89
C ASN A 40 1.96 -23.49 13.96
N GLY A 41 1.08 -22.54 13.63
CA GLY A 41 0.65 -21.52 14.57
C GLY A 41 1.55 -20.32 14.65
N GLU A 42 2.64 -20.27 13.89
CA GLU A 42 3.52 -19.13 13.86
C GLU A 42 2.91 -17.99 13.05
N GLN A 43 3.11 -16.78 13.52
CA GLN A 43 2.62 -15.61 12.81
C GLN A 43 3.70 -15.08 11.89
N GLN A 44 3.34 -14.85 10.64
CA GLN A 44 4.22 -14.24 9.66
C GLN A 44 3.64 -12.90 9.24
N THR A 45 4.51 -11.92 9.05
CA THR A 45 4.11 -10.60 8.59
C THR A 45 4.86 -10.28 7.31
N LEU A 46 4.09 -9.95 6.27
CA LEU A 46 4.64 -9.42 5.03
C LEU A 46 4.41 -7.92 5.02
N TRP A 47 5.47 -7.16 4.80
CA TRP A 47 5.39 -5.72 4.67
C TRP A 47 5.26 -5.34 3.21
N VAL A 48 4.20 -4.61 2.91
CA VAL A 48 3.94 -4.12 1.56
C VAL A 48 4.00 -2.61 1.59
N ARG A 49 4.87 -2.04 0.75
CA ARG A 49 4.93 -0.60 0.58
C ARG A 49 3.99 -0.21 -0.54
N VAL A 50 3.02 0.62 -0.23
CA VAL A 50 2.00 1.07 -1.19
C VAL A 50 2.33 2.48 -1.62
N ASN A 51 2.47 2.68 -2.92
CA ASN A 51 2.75 3.98 -3.51
C ASN A 51 1.52 4.45 -4.27
N CYS A 52 1.05 5.63 -3.92
CA CYS A 52 -0.15 6.22 -4.53
C CYS A 52 0.24 7.52 -5.21
N TRP A 53 -0.12 7.67 -6.47
CA TRP A 53 0.26 8.82 -7.29
C TRP A 53 -0.92 9.76 -7.51
N ASN A 54 -0.64 11.06 -7.50
CA ASN A 54 -1.54 12.14 -7.89
C ASN A 54 -2.85 12.11 -7.09
N LYS A 55 -3.99 11.82 -7.70
CA LYS A 55 -5.27 11.82 -6.99
C LYS A 55 -5.32 10.82 -5.85
N LEU A 56 -4.75 9.64 -6.07
CA LEU A 56 -4.68 8.64 -5.02
C LEU A 56 -3.74 9.09 -3.89
N ALA A 57 -2.70 9.85 -4.22
CA ALA A 57 -1.83 10.43 -3.20
C ALA A 57 -2.60 11.39 -2.31
N ASP A 58 -3.50 12.17 -2.87
CA ASP A 58 -4.33 13.07 -2.10
C ASP A 58 -5.28 12.32 -1.16
N VAL A 59 -5.88 11.24 -1.66
CA VAL A 59 -6.74 10.41 -0.84
C VAL A 59 -5.95 9.78 0.31
N ALA A 60 -4.77 9.24 0.02
CA ALA A 60 -3.94 8.61 1.04
C ALA A 60 -3.52 9.64 2.09
N THR A 61 -3.07 10.81 1.65
CA THR A 61 -2.64 11.86 2.57
C THR A 61 -3.76 12.31 3.50
N GLN A 62 -4.96 12.36 2.98
CA GLN A 62 -6.11 12.88 3.72
C GLN A 62 -6.72 11.84 4.66
N TYR A 63 -6.78 10.58 4.26
CA TYR A 63 -7.56 9.58 5.00
C TYR A 63 -6.74 8.45 5.60
N VAL A 64 -5.54 8.16 5.09
CA VAL A 64 -4.75 7.04 5.57
C VAL A 64 -3.83 7.51 6.70
N HIS A 65 -3.81 6.75 7.78
CA HIS A 65 -2.92 7.03 8.91
C HIS A 65 -2.54 5.72 9.57
N LYS A 66 -1.59 5.79 10.48
CA LYS A 66 -1.15 4.61 11.21
C LYS A 66 -2.33 3.93 11.88
N GLY A 67 -2.46 2.64 11.67
CA GLY A 67 -3.56 1.85 12.20
C GLY A 67 -4.75 1.69 11.28
N SER A 68 -4.80 2.44 10.18
CA SER A 68 -5.89 2.30 9.21
C SER A 68 -5.92 0.90 8.61
N LEU A 69 -7.12 0.40 8.40
CA LEU A 69 -7.33 -0.84 7.65
C LEU A 69 -7.69 -0.47 6.22
N ILE A 70 -6.92 -0.96 5.26
CA ILE A 70 -7.12 -0.59 3.85
C ILE A 70 -7.10 -1.81 2.95
N LEU A 71 -7.69 -1.64 1.79
CA LEU A 71 -7.53 -2.54 0.65
C LEU A 71 -6.90 -1.75 -0.48
N ALA A 72 -5.81 -2.26 -1.02
CA ALA A 72 -5.14 -1.64 -2.16
C ALA A 72 -4.99 -2.68 -3.26
N THR A 73 -5.26 -2.27 -4.50
CA THR A 73 -5.02 -3.13 -5.66
C THR A 73 -3.99 -2.49 -6.57
N ALA A 74 -3.27 -3.32 -7.30
CA ALA A 74 -2.23 -2.87 -8.21
C ALA A 74 -2.06 -3.84 -9.36
N GLU A 75 -1.53 -3.30 -10.46
CA GLU A 75 -1.19 -4.10 -11.63
C GLU A 75 0.32 -4.18 -11.80
N TRP A 76 1.07 -3.69 -10.83
CA TRP A 76 2.51 -3.75 -10.84
C TRP A 76 3.04 -3.83 -9.43
N MET A 77 4.03 -4.66 -9.22
CA MET A 77 4.74 -4.78 -7.96
C MET A 77 6.21 -5.03 -8.22
N ARG A 78 7.03 -4.69 -7.24
CA ARG A 78 8.46 -4.94 -7.31
C ARG A 78 8.96 -5.41 -5.95
N PRO A 79 9.63 -6.57 -5.90
CA PRO A 79 10.27 -7.00 -4.65
C PRO A 79 11.51 -6.15 -4.38
N SER A 80 11.80 -5.98 -3.11
CA SER A 80 12.96 -5.24 -2.65
C SER A 80 13.62 -6.03 -1.52
N ALA A 81 14.94 -6.09 -1.54
CA ALA A 81 15.69 -6.81 -0.53
C ALA A 81 16.87 -5.96 -0.09
N TRP A 82 17.16 -6.01 1.21
CA TRP A 82 18.30 -5.28 1.77
C TRP A 82 18.79 -5.97 3.04
N LEU A 83 19.94 -5.53 3.54
CA LEU A 83 20.45 -5.96 4.82
C LEU A 83 20.16 -4.87 5.84
N ASP A 84 19.71 -5.26 7.02
CA ASP A 84 19.49 -4.31 8.10
C ASP A 84 20.82 -3.95 8.78
N GLN A 85 20.76 -3.14 9.84
CA GLN A 85 21.96 -2.69 10.54
C GLN A 85 22.73 -3.83 11.16
N ASN A 86 22.07 -4.94 11.46
CA ASN A 86 22.69 -6.11 12.06
C ASN A 86 23.15 -7.12 11.02
N GLY A 87 23.02 -6.81 9.73
CA GLY A 87 23.41 -7.70 8.65
C GLY A 87 22.40 -8.79 8.32
N ASN A 88 21.19 -8.68 8.86
CA ASN A 88 20.15 -9.67 8.59
C ASN A 88 19.40 -9.31 7.30
N PRO A 89 19.10 -10.30 6.44
CA PRO A 89 18.36 -10.03 5.22
C PRO A 89 16.93 -9.62 5.53
N GLN A 90 16.48 -8.59 4.82
CA GLN A 90 15.12 -8.09 4.89
C GLN A 90 14.54 -8.00 3.49
N ALA A 91 13.23 -8.13 3.39
CA ALA A 91 12.56 -8.05 2.12
C ALA A 91 11.19 -7.41 2.29
N SER A 92 10.78 -6.69 1.26
CA SER A 92 9.44 -6.13 1.19
C SER A 92 8.98 -6.14 -0.26
N VAL A 93 7.71 -5.82 -0.45
CA VAL A 93 7.13 -5.69 -1.77
C VAL A 93 6.65 -4.26 -1.93
N ASP A 94 7.06 -3.63 -3.03
CA ASP A 94 6.57 -2.30 -3.40
C ASP A 94 5.52 -2.45 -4.46
N MET A 95 4.36 -1.82 -4.29
CA MET A 95 3.31 -1.83 -5.28
C MET A 95 2.87 -0.41 -5.59
N THR A 96 2.50 -0.20 -6.85
CA THR A 96 1.91 1.06 -7.27
C THR A 96 0.40 0.87 -7.35
N ALA A 97 -0.31 1.46 -6.41
CA ALA A 97 -1.75 1.24 -6.29
C ALA A 97 -2.50 1.94 -7.42
N ASN A 98 -3.49 1.25 -7.97
CA ASN A 98 -4.44 1.86 -8.87
C ASN A 98 -5.80 2.05 -8.23
N ARG A 99 -5.99 1.46 -7.05
CA ARG A 99 -7.24 1.57 -6.31
C ARG A 99 -6.94 1.48 -4.83
N LEU A 100 -7.63 2.28 -4.04
CA LEU A 100 -7.47 2.31 -2.60
C LEU A 100 -8.86 2.40 -1.96
N VAL A 101 -9.14 1.48 -1.05
CA VAL A 101 -10.41 1.43 -0.33
C VAL A 101 -10.10 1.50 1.16
N LEU A 102 -10.73 2.42 1.85
CA LEU A 102 -10.58 2.53 3.30
C LEU A 102 -11.68 1.72 3.97
N LEU A 103 -11.27 0.81 4.82
CA LEU A 103 -12.17 -0.12 5.46
C LEU A 103 -12.48 0.23 6.91
N ASP A 104 -11.87 1.31 7.42
CA ASP A 104 -12.09 1.74 8.79
C ASP A 104 -13.44 2.40 8.96
N ARG A 105 -13.90 2.42 10.23
CA ARG A 105 -15.05 3.22 10.62
C ARG A 105 -14.57 4.43 11.39
N VAL A 106 -15.17 5.57 11.10
CA VAL A 106 -14.88 6.83 11.78
C VAL A 106 -16.18 7.37 12.32
N ASN A 107 -16.24 7.62 13.64
CA ASN A 107 -17.41 8.21 14.31
C ASN A 107 -18.71 7.44 14.07
N GLY A 108 -18.61 6.11 13.99
CA GLY A 108 -19.78 5.27 13.80
C GLY A 108 -20.29 5.23 12.36
N GLU A 109 -19.69 5.97 11.49
CA GLU A 109 -20.05 5.95 10.08
C GLU A 109 -19.19 4.92 9.34
N ASP A 110 -19.71 4.48 8.21
CA ASP A 110 -18.95 3.59 7.35
C ASP A 110 -17.91 4.41 6.63
N ALA A 111 -16.64 4.15 6.94
CA ALA A 111 -15.53 4.89 6.36
C ALA A 111 -15.02 4.27 5.06
N MET A 112 -15.80 3.43 4.45
CA MET A 112 -15.42 2.80 3.19
C MET A 112 -15.46 3.84 2.05
N THR A 113 -14.30 4.22 1.59
CA THR A 113 -14.15 5.13 0.46
C THR A 113 -13.43 4.38 -0.65
N ASP A 114 -14.10 4.25 -1.78
CA ASP A 114 -13.57 3.54 -2.93
C ASP A 114 -13.16 4.58 -3.98
N THR A 115 -11.85 4.73 -4.15
CA THR A 115 -11.31 5.68 -5.12
C THR A 115 -10.39 4.94 -6.08
N GLU A 116 -10.71 5.04 -7.35
CA GLU A 116 -9.95 4.40 -8.40
C GLU A 116 -9.36 5.46 -9.31
N GLN A 117 -8.07 5.36 -9.58
CA GLN A 117 -7.40 6.26 -10.50
C GLN A 117 -7.61 5.77 -11.93
N ALA A 118 -7.94 6.70 -12.83
CA ALA A 118 -8.23 6.36 -14.21
C ALA A 118 -7.00 5.73 -14.89
N PRO A 119 -7.20 4.78 -15.82
CA PRO A 119 -6.10 4.24 -16.59
C PRO A 119 -5.34 5.34 -17.33
N GLY A 120 -4.02 5.26 -17.32
CA GLY A 120 -3.17 6.26 -17.93
C GLY A 120 -2.73 7.36 -17.01
N ASP A 121 -3.38 7.51 -15.85
CA ASP A 121 -2.99 8.51 -14.86
C ASP A 121 -1.88 8.01 -13.95
N ILE A 122 -1.61 6.74 -13.96
CA ILE A 122 -0.62 6.12 -13.08
C ILE A 122 0.70 6.00 -13.81
N PRO A 123 1.76 6.68 -13.33
CA PRO A 123 3.09 6.51 -13.91
C PRO A 123 3.74 5.23 -13.37
N PHE A 124 4.15 4.41 -14.27
CA PHE A 124 4.85 3.17 -13.92
C PHE A 124 6.33 3.27 -14.22
#